data_1e08f6f97cc782d0965249b422e96732
#
_entry.id   1e08f6f97cc782d0965249b422e96732
#
_cell.length_a   1.000
_cell.length_b   1.000
_cell.length_c   1.000
_cell.angle_alpha   90.00
_cell.angle_beta   90.00
_cell.angle_gamma   90.00
#
_symmetry.space_group_name_H-M   'P 1'
#
loop_
_entity.id
_entity.type
_entity.pdbx_description
1 polymer ?
#
loop_
_entity_poly.entity_id
_entity_poly.type
_entity_poly.pdbx_seq_one_letter_code
_entity_poly.pdbx_strand_id
1 'polypeptide(L)'
;MPSLPLSGVPAEHAPGLPPVARRFCRYVRVDTTSDPASDATPSTDRQLDLCRMLVEELREIGLADAEMDATGVVYATVPGTAPDAPVVALAAHVDTSPDAPGAGVRPLVHPAWDGRPFALPGDPAVVFDPATDADLADAVGHDLITSDGTTLLGSDDKAGVAVIVQLAADLLRADAEAQVAGHPPLPRPTLRLLFTPDEEIGRGADPVDLARLGADVAYTLDGSGVDRLNAETFNAAEAVVTVEGVGVHPGYAKDVMVNALRVAAAVVAALPADEAPETTEGPDGYVHPHTLTGEAERATLRVLLRDFTDAGLERRRALVRQAAADAQAAFPGSVVTVEITESYRNMRAHIDAVDPRAVTVALDAARAMGFEMALEPVRGGTDGARLSERGLPTPNVFTGGHRFHSRAEWNTVQNLERALAYTHALVHAWADHGDRRSPPRRP
;
A
#
# COMPACT_ATOMS: atom_id res chain seq x y z
N MET A 1 25.67 27.84 -2.41
CA MET A 1 24.32 28.25 -2.79
C MET A 1 23.69 28.89 -1.57
N PRO A 2 22.84 29.94 -1.68
CA PRO A 2 22.11 30.41 -0.52
C PRO A 2 21.28 29.22 0.05
N SER A 3 21.26 29.11 1.37
CA SER A 3 20.43 28.08 2.05
C SER A 3 18.95 28.33 1.72
N LEU A 4 18.23 27.28 1.32
CA LEU A 4 16.77 27.37 1.15
C LEU A 4 16.10 27.73 2.47
N PRO A 5 14.95 28.43 2.47
CA PRO A 5 14.21 28.72 3.68
C PRO A 5 13.73 27.40 4.31
N LEU A 6 13.82 27.31 5.63
CA LEU A 6 13.15 26.26 6.40
C LEU A 6 11.68 26.65 6.53
N SER A 7 10.77 25.71 6.34
CA SER A 7 9.32 25.97 6.29
C SER A 7 8.54 24.99 7.15
N GLY A 8 7.32 25.36 7.50
CA GLY A 8 6.34 24.54 8.19
C GLY A 8 6.05 25.01 9.62
N VAL A 9 4.79 24.87 10.02
CA VAL A 9 4.29 25.11 11.39
C VAL A 9 3.94 23.74 11.97
N PRO A 10 4.36 23.42 13.22
CA PRO A 10 3.93 22.19 13.87
C PRO A 10 2.40 22.04 13.80
N ALA A 11 1.91 20.85 13.44
CA ALA A 11 0.48 20.63 13.16
C ALA A 11 -0.43 20.98 14.36
N GLU A 12 0.07 20.85 15.60
CA GLU A 12 -0.64 21.27 16.82
C GLU A 12 -0.85 22.77 16.92
N HIS A 13 -0.06 23.57 16.20
CA HIS A 13 -0.15 25.05 16.17
C HIS A 13 -0.78 25.55 14.86
N ALA A 14 -1.06 24.66 13.89
CA ALA A 14 -1.69 25.05 12.64
C ALA A 14 -3.17 25.39 12.87
N PRO A 15 -3.62 26.62 12.57
CA PRO A 15 -5.01 27.01 12.79
C PRO A 15 -5.94 26.37 11.76
N GLY A 16 -7.15 26.02 12.19
CA GLY A 16 -8.25 25.70 11.26
C GLY A 16 -8.15 24.36 10.55
N LEU A 17 -7.27 23.44 10.94
CA LEU A 17 -7.21 22.10 10.33
C LEU A 17 -8.57 21.40 10.40
N PRO A 18 -9.10 20.85 9.28
CA PRO A 18 -10.32 20.07 9.28
C PRO A 18 -10.16 18.77 10.10
N PRO A 19 -11.28 18.17 10.54
CA PRO A 19 -11.24 16.98 11.40
C PRO A 19 -10.39 15.83 10.84
N VAL A 20 -10.47 15.54 9.54
CA VAL A 20 -9.68 14.48 8.90
C VAL A 20 -8.18 14.75 9.00
N ALA A 21 -7.73 15.97 8.75
CA ALA A 21 -6.32 16.34 8.83
C ALA A 21 -5.82 16.34 10.30
N ARG A 22 -6.67 16.71 11.27
CA ARG A 22 -6.32 16.58 12.69
C ARG A 22 -6.13 15.13 13.11
N ARG A 23 -7.02 14.22 12.67
CA ARG A 23 -6.87 12.78 12.90
C ARG A 23 -5.57 12.26 12.29
N PHE A 24 -5.35 12.56 11.03
CA PHE A 24 -4.13 12.20 10.31
C PHE A 24 -2.87 12.64 11.08
N CYS A 25 -2.76 13.93 11.40
CA CYS A 25 -1.61 14.47 12.15
C CYS A 25 -1.46 13.87 13.58
N ARG A 26 -2.51 13.34 14.17
CA ARG A 26 -2.45 12.59 15.42
C ARG A 26 -1.95 11.17 15.23
N TYR A 27 -2.44 10.46 14.22
CA TYR A 27 -2.08 9.05 13.95
C TYR A 27 -0.64 8.90 13.50
N VAL A 28 -0.12 9.80 12.66
CA VAL A 28 1.27 9.73 12.19
C VAL A 28 2.30 9.84 13.33
N ARG A 29 1.94 10.38 14.48
CA ARG A 29 2.83 10.49 15.66
C ARG A 29 3.04 9.18 16.39
N VAL A 30 2.19 8.19 16.18
CA VAL A 30 2.30 6.86 16.75
C VAL A 30 3.31 6.06 15.90
N ASP A 31 4.37 5.57 16.53
CA ASP A 31 5.31 4.67 15.84
C ASP A 31 4.65 3.31 15.61
N THR A 32 4.57 2.91 14.36
CA THR A 32 3.95 1.65 13.93
C THR A 32 4.82 0.91 12.91
N THR A 33 6.13 1.20 12.88
CA THR A 33 7.05 0.60 11.92
C THR A 33 7.03 -0.93 12.02
N SER A 34 6.76 -1.62 10.92
CA SER A 34 6.81 -3.08 10.79
C SER A 34 8.27 -3.59 10.75
N ASP A 35 8.46 -4.90 10.96
CA ASP A 35 9.79 -5.54 10.95
C ASP A 35 9.77 -6.81 10.08
N PRO A 36 10.35 -6.78 8.87
CA PRO A 36 10.38 -7.95 7.98
C PRO A 36 11.23 -9.12 8.51
N ALA A 37 12.07 -8.89 9.52
CA ALA A 37 12.87 -9.94 10.14
C ALA A 37 12.13 -10.69 11.27
N SER A 38 10.98 -10.20 11.70
CA SER A 38 10.16 -10.79 12.76
C SER A 38 9.18 -11.84 12.19
N ASP A 39 9.10 -13.00 12.85
CA ASP A 39 8.09 -14.03 12.55
C ASP A 39 6.78 -13.83 13.35
N ALA A 40 6.73 -12.83 14.24
CA ALA A 40 5.54 -12.53 15.03
C ALA A 40 4.42 -11.89 14.18
N THR A 41 3.18 -11.92 14.68
CA THR A 41 2.02 -11.21 14.13
C THR A 41 1.30 -10.47 15.26
N PRO A 42 1.26 -9.12 15.23
CA PRO A 42 1.99 -8.26 14.29
C PRO A 42 3.53 -8.37 14.47
N SER A 43 4.27 -7.97 13.45
CA SER A 43 5.74 -8.05 13.45
C SER A 43 6.38 -7.21 14.54
N THR A 44 5.70 -6.16 14.97
CA THR A 44 6.12 -5.30 16.09
C THR A 44 4.92 -4.93 16.97
N ASP A 45 5.10 -4.98 18.31
CA ASP A 45 4.04 -4.63 19.28
C ASP A 45 3.63 -3.15 19.21
N ARG A 46 4.49 -2.27 18.67
CA ARG A 46 4.21 -0.83 18.55
C ARG A 46 3.02 -0.53 17.64
N GLN A 47 2.72 -1.39 16.69
CA GLN A 47 1.54 -1.28 15.83
C GLN A 47 0.24 -1.36 16.63
N LEU A 48 0.24 -2.17 17.70
CA LEU A 48 -0.92 -2.34 18.58
C LEU A 48 -1.31 -1.05 19.32
N ASP A 49 -0.40 -0.08 19.45
CA ASP A 49 -0.71 1.19 20.12
C ASP A 49 -1.70 2.02 19.28
N LEU A 50 -1.51 2.07 17.95
CA LEU A 50 -2.48 2.71 17.07
C LEU A 50 -3.78 1.88 17.00
N CYS A 51 -3.69 0.54 16.93
CA CYS A 51 -4.88 -0.32 16.91
C CYS A 51 -5.77 -0.10 18.16
N ARG A 52 -5.18 -0.01 19.35
CA ARG A 52 -5.90 0.29 20.60
C ARG A 52 -6.54 1.68 20.57
N MET A 53 -5.79 2.69 20.11
CA MET A 53 -6.29 4.05 19.93
C MET A 53 -7.49 4.08 18.98
N LEU A 54 -7.46 3.33 17.87
CA LEU A 54 -8.57 3.24 16.93
C LEU A 54 -9.81 2.61 17.56
N VAL A 55 -9.65 1.51 18.30
CA VAL A 55 -10.79 0.87 19.01
C VAL A 55 -11.44 1.84 20.00
N GLU A 56 -10.64 2.58 20.77
CA GLU A 56 -11.15 3.57 21.73
C GLU A 56 -11.91 4.68 20.99
N GLU A 57 -11.32 5.28 19.95
CA GLU A 57 -11.94 6.36 19.18
C GLU A 57 -13.20 5.91 18.44
N LEU A 58 -13.20 4.71 17.83
CA LEU A 58 -14.38 4.15 17.16
C LEU A 58 -15.53 3.94 18.14
N ARG A 59 -15.25 3.51 19.38
CA ARG A 59 -16.27 3.40 20.44
C ARG A 59 -16.77 4.77 20.90
N GLU A 60 -15.88 5.76 21.02
CA GLU A 60 -16.25 7.13 21.39
C GLU A 60 -17.18 7.78 20.35
N ILE A 61 -16.99 7.51 19.06
CA ILE A 61 -17.88 8.00 18.01
C ILE A 61 -19.19 7.22 17.88
N GLY A 62 -19.34 6.11 18.64
CA GLY A 62 -20.61 5.36 18.73
C GLY A 62 -20.60 3.95 18.16
N LEU A 63 -19.48 3.44 17.68
CA LEU A 63 -19.33 2.06 17.16
C LEU A 63 -18.96 1.11 18.32
N ALA A 64 -19.96 0.67 19.08
CA ALA A 64 -19.76 -0.11 20.30
C ALA A 64 -19.16 -1.52 20.04
N ASP A 65 -19.28 -2.03 18.82
CA ASP A 65 -18.73 -3.31 18.37
C ASP A 65 -17.26 -3.23 17.94
N ALA A 66 -16.66 -2.04 17.96
CA ALA A 66 -15.25 -1.89 17.60
C ALA A 66 -14.36 -2.75 18.51
N GLU A 67 -13.56 -3.61 17.92
CA GLU A 67 -12.69 -4.52 18.63
C GLU A 67 -11.41 -4.83 17.86
N MET A 68 -10.35 -5.14 18.58
CA MET A 68 -9.08 -5.62 18.04
C MET A 68 -8.96 -7.11 18.39
N ASP A 69 -8.59 -7.92 17.42
CA ASP A 69 -8.33 -9.33 17.67
C ASP A 69 -6.92 -9.61 18.19
N ALA A 70 -6.58 -10.88 18.40
CA ALA A 70 -5.30 -11.29 18.95
C ALA A 70 -4.11 -11.01 18.00
N THR A 71 -4.36 -10.78 16.72
CA THR A 71 -3.36 -10.47 15.68
C THR A 71 -3.19 -8.97 15.45
N GLY A 72 -3.95 -8.14 16.17
CA GLY A 72 -3.93 -6.69 16.02
C GLY A 72 -4.90 -6.14 14.98
N VAL A 73 -5.61 -6.99 14.25
CA VAL A 73 -6.61 -6.55 13.26
C VAL A 73 -7.80 -5.93 13.98
N VAL A 74 -8.18 -4.72 13.56
CA VAL A 74 -9.31 -3.98 14.13
C VAL A 74 -10.52 -4.09 13.22
N TYR A 75 -11.67 -4.40 13.80
CA TYR A 75 -12.97 -4.50 13.14
C TYR A 75 -13.99 -3.57 13.81
N ALA A 76 -14.84 -2.93 13.00
CA ALA A 76 -16.00 -2.18 13.47
C ALA A 76 -17.10 -2.15 12.41
N THR A 77 -18.33 -1.80 12.80
CA THR A 77 -19.47 -1.74 11.89
C THR A 77 -20.17 -0.41 11.96
N VAL A 78 -20.30 0.29 10.82
CA VAL A 78 -21.26 1.37 10.65
C VAL A 78 -22.57 0.78 10.14
N PRO A 79 -23.69 0.88 10.88
CA PRO A 79 -24.96 0.30 10.45
C PRO A 79 -25.43 0.86 9.11
N GLY A 80 -25.90 0.00 8.22
CA GLY A 80 -26.51 0.40 6.96
C GLY A 80 -27.92 0.96 7.15
N THR A 81 -28.35 1.78 6.21
CA THR A 81 -29.70 2.34 6.10
C THR A 81 -30.43 1.83 4.87
N ALA A 82 -29.76 1.14 3.97
CA ALA A 82 -30.29 0.44 2.80
C ALA A 82 -30.13 -1.09 3.02
N PRO A 83 -31.15 -1.80 3.51
CA PRO A 83 -31.02 -3.20 3.94
C PRO A 83 -30.72 -4.18 2.79
N ASP A 84 -31.07 -3.83 1.57
CA ASP A 84 -30.87 -4.67 0.39
C ASP A 84 -29.55 -4.37 -0.34
N ALA A 85 -28.75 -3.42 0.17
CA ALA A 85 -27.45 -3.11 -0.39
C ALA A 85 -26.38 -4.13 0.03
N PRO A 86 -25.37 -4.39 -0.81
CA PRO A 86 -24.23 -5.23 -0.42
C PRO A 86 -23.51 -4.69 0.80
N VAL A 87 -22.90 -5.56 1.59
CA VAL A 87 -22.01 -5.12 2.69
C VAL A 87 -20.67 -4.69 2.10
N VAL A 88 -20.25 -3.46 2.36
CA VAL A 88 -19.01 -2.88 1.84
C VAL A 88 -17.98 -2.77 2.96
N ALA A 89 -16.77 -3.27 2.75
CA ALA A 89 -15.67 -3.02 3.66
C ALA A 89 -14.81 -1.84 3.19
N LEU A 90 -14.30 -1.06 4.14
CA LEU A 90 -13.26 -0.05 3.94
C LEU A 90 -12.07 -0.47 4.79
N ALA A 91 -10.91 -0.60 4.15
CA ALA A 91 -9.70 -1.09 4.78
C ALA A 91 -8.55 -0.08 4.65
N ALA A 92 -7.70 -0.03 5.66
CA ALA A 92 -6.45 0.73 5.68
C ALA A 92 -5.44 0.01 6.58
N HIS A 93 -4.15 0.10 6.27
CA HIS A 93 -3.15 -0.48 7.16
C HIS A 93 -2.64 0.53 8.20
N VAL A 94 -2.20 0.02 9.34
CA VAL A 94 -1.73 0.86 10.45
C VAL A 94 -0.21 0.98 10.51
N ASP A 95 0.50 0.00 9.94
CA ASP A 95 1.95 0.01 9.97
C ASP A 95 2.54 1.03 8.99
N THR A 96 3.82 1.28 9.16
CA THR A 96 4.63 2.09 8.25
C THR A 96 5.83 1.31 7.81
N SER A 97 6.29 1.61 6.60
CA SER A 97 7.45 0.97 5.99
C SER A 97 8.71 1.06 6.86
N PRO A 98 9.52 -0.01 6.91
CA PRO A 98 10.85 0.02 7.54
C PRO A 98 11.92 0.74 6.68
N ASP A 99 11.61 1.16 5.46
CA ASP A 99 12.58 1.76 4.52
C ASP A 99 13.08 3.14 4.97
N ALA A 100 12.26 3.85 5.77
CA ALA A 100 12.64 5.11 6.39
C ALA A 100 12.24 5.12 7.87
N PRO A 101 12.93 5.91 8.74
CA PRO A 101 12.57 5.99 10.15
C PRO A 101 11.12 6.44 10.35
N GLY A 102 10.32 5.68 11.13
CA GLY A 102 8.91 5.97 11.44
C GLY A 102 8.67 6.41 12.90
N ALA A 103 9.71 6.42 13.75
CA ALA A 103 9.58 6.78 15.15
C ALA A 103 9.75 8.29 15.38
N GLY A 104 8.83 8.89 16.16
CA GLY A 104 8.93 10.30 16.56
C GLY A 104 8.58 11.28 15.45
N VAL A 105 7.68 10.92 14.57
CA VAL A 105 7.16 11.78 13.47
C VAL A 105 6.65 13.11 14.02
N ARG A 106 7.12 14.20 13.43
CA ARG A 106 6.70 15.58 13.74
C ARG A 106 6.02 16.18 12.51
N PRO A 107 4.70 16.08 12.39
CA PRO A 107 4.00 16.61 11.25
C PRO A 107 4.05 18.15 11.24
N LEU A 108 4.43 18.70 10.10
CA LEU A 108 4.47 20.14 9.79
C LEU A 108 3.41 20.45 8.74
N VAL A 109 2.75 21.58 8.91
CA VAL A 109 1.82 22.14 7.94
C VAL A 109 2.44 23.37 7.31
N HIS A 110 2.37 23.48 5.99
CA HIS A 110 2.81 24.61 5.21
C HIS A 110 1.56 25.27 4.60
N PRO A 111 0.93 26.24 5.29
CA PRO A 111 -0.36 26.79 4.86
C PRO A 111 -0.25 27.51 3.53
N ALA A 112 -1.20 27.26 2.62
CA ALA A 112 -1.31 27.89 1.32
C ALA A 112 0.07 27.99 0.62
N TRP A 113 0.79 26.86 0.55
CA TRP A 113 2.15 26.82 0.01
C TRP A 113 2.23 27.47 -1.38
N ASP A 114 3.12 28.43 -1.53
CA ASP A 114 3.19 29.31 -2.71
C ASP A 114 4.04 28.75 -3.87
N GLY A 115 4.48 27.49 -3.78
CA GLY A 115 5.30 26.83 -4.80
C GLY A 115 6.79 27.17 -4.74
N ARG A 116 7.26 27.95 -3.75
CA ARG A 116 8.69 28.20 -3.60
C ARG A 116 9.39 26.99 -3.01
N PRO A 117 10.56 26.61 -3.55
CA PRO A 117 11.36 25.56 -2.96
C PRO A 117 11.71 25.84 -1.50
N PHE A 118 11.63 24.80 -0.66
CA PHE A 118 12.02 24.86 0.74
C PHE A 118 12.71 23.56 1.19
N ALA A 119 13.43 23.63 2.31
CA ALA A 119 14.05 22.49 2.95
C ALA A 119 13.36 22.17 4.28
N LEU A 120 13.39 20.90 4.69
CA LEU A 120 12.82 20.49 5.97
C LEU A 120 13.78 20.81 7.12
N PRO A 121 13.24 21.23 8.31
CA PRO A 121 14.09 21.77 9.37
C PRO A 121 14.95 20.70 10.08
N GLY A 122 14.54 19.45 10.10
CA GLY A 122 15.28 18.35 10.74
C GLY A 122 16.34 17.73 9.83
N ASP A 123 16.19 17.87 8.49
CA ASP A 123 17.19 17.46 7.51
C ASP A 123 17.15 18.41 6.29
N PRO A 124 17.99 19.43 6.23
CA PRO A 124 18.01 20.38 5.11
C PRO A 124 18.41 19.79 3.75
N ALA A 125 18.83 18.52 3.69
CA ALA A 125 19.05 17.81 2.43
C ALA A 125 17.72 17.34 1.80
N VAL A 126 16.64 17.24 2.58
CA VAL A 126 15.30 16.96 2.07
C VAL A 126 14.66 18.25 1.58
N VAL A 127 14.58 18.37 0.26
CA VAL A 127 14.13 19.58 -0.44
C VAL A 127 12.83 19.30 -1.18
N PHE A 128 11.89 20.21 -1.05
CA PHE A 128 10.65 20.27 -1.83
C PHE A 128 10.80 21.34 -2.91
N ASP A 129 10.84 20.91 -4.16
CA ASP A 129 10.99 21.79 -5.32
C ASP A 129 10.01 21.33 -6.42
N PRO A 130 8.99 22.15 -6.74
CA PRO A 130 7.98 21.81 -7.76
C PRO A 130 8.58 21.73 -9.17
N ALA A 131 9.79 22.26 -9.41
CA ALA A 131 10.46 22.12 -10.70
C ALA A 131 10.98 20.70 -10.95
N THR A 132 11.11 19.88 -9.90
CA THR A 132 11.62 18.50 -9.96
C THR A 132 10.57 17.45 -9.62
N ASP A 133 9.35 17.88 -9.28
CA ASP A 133 8.24 17.00 -8.86
C ASP A 133 6.93 17.57 -9.41
N ALA A 134 6.35 16.87 -10.38
CA ALA A 134 5.09 17.29 -11.04
C ALA A 134 3.89 17.24 -10.08
N ASP A 135 3.79 16.19 -9.25
CA ASP A 135 2.70 16.06 -8.27
C ASP A 135 2.77 17.19 -7.23
N LEU A 136 3.99 17.58 -6.84
CA LEU A 136 4.18 18.70 -5.93
C LEU A 136 3.83 20.05 -6.60
N ALA A 137 4.06 20.18 -7.92
CA ALA A 137 3.66 21.38 -8.67
C ALA A 137 2.14 21.57 -8.67
N ASP A 138 1.37 20.48 -8.71
CA ASP A 138 -0.09 20.51 -8.65
C ASP A 138 -0.62 20.86 -7.24
N ALA A 139 0.22 20.71 -6.20
CA ALA A 139 -0.12 21.08 -4.82
C ALA A 139 0.10 22.57 -4.48
N VAL A 140 0.50 23.40 -5.44
CA VAL A 140 0.67 24.86 -5.21
C VAL A 140 -0.67 25.49 -4.79
N GLY A 141 -0.65 26.20 -3.68
CA GLY A 141 -1.86 26.79 -3.06
C GLY A 141 -2.54 25.90 -2.03
N HIS A 142 -2.13 24.65 -1.90
CA HIS A 142 -2.63 23.73 -0.85
C HIS A 142 -1.91 23.96 0.49
N ASP A 143 -2.54 23.49 1.54
CA ASP A 143 -1.92 23.32 2.86
C ASP A 143 -1.14 22.00 2.85
N LEU A 144 0.17 22.08 2.54
CA LEU A 144 1.02 20.91 2.43
C LEU A 144 1.34 20.35 3.82
N ILE A 145 1.35 19.03 3.98
CA ILE A 145 1.70 18.33 5.21
C ILE A 145 2.94 17.47 4.95
N THR A 146 3.99 17.66 5.76
CA THR A 146 5.25 16.90 5.71
C THR A 146 5.66 16.42 7.10
N SER A 147 6.66 15.54 7.20
CA SER A 147 7.44 15.40 8.43
C SER A 147 8.43 16.56 8.59
N ASP A 148 9.24 16.53 9.65
CA ASP A 148 10.36 17.48 9.79
C ASP A 148 11.60 17.10 8.95
N GLY A 149 11.57 15.98 8.23
CA GLY A 149 12.66 15.44 7.40
C GLY A 149 13.54 14.42 8.11
N THR A 150 13.37 14.19 9.41
CA THR A 150 14.11 13.14 10.14
C THR A 150 13.46 11.76 9.99
N THR A 151 12.18 11.71 9.64
CA THR A 151 11.36 10.51 9.49
C THR A 151 10.56 10.56 8.18
N LEU A 152 9.95 9.43 7.78
CA LEU A 152 8.80 9.46 6.88
C LEU A 152 7.66 10.26 7.52
N LEU A 153 6.59 10.56 6.77
CA LEU A 153 5.39 11.19 7.33
C LEU A 153 4.41 10.12 7.87
N GLY A 154 4.26 8.99 7.19
CA GLY A 154 3.27 7.95 7.45
C GLY A 154 1.90 8.26 6.83
N SER A 155 1.89 8.96 5.69
CA SER A 155 0.69 9.12 4.86
C SER A 155 0.24 7.77 4.32
N ASP A 156 1.15 6.92 4.01
CA ASP A 156 1.02 5.51 3.74
C ASP A 156 1.06 4.73 5.09
N ASP A 157 -0.06 4.17 5.64
CA ASP A 157 -1.44 4.46 5.15
C ASP A 157 -2.32 5.07 6.26
N LYS A 158 -1.73 5.87 7.15
CA LYS A 158 -2.50 6.59 8.19
C LYS A 158 -3.42 7.67 7.61
N ALA A 159 -3.25 8.03 6.33
CA ALA A 159 -4.20 8.87 5.61
C ALA A 159 -5.52 8.13 5.37
N GLY A 160 -5.47 6.89 4.88
CA GLY A 160 -6.63 6.02 4.74
C GLY A 160 -7.31 5.74 6.07
N VAL A 161 -6.52 5.44 7.12
CA VAL A 161 -7.04 5.29 8.49
C VAL A 161 -7.83 6.53 8.92
N ALA A 162 -7.28 7.74 8.72
CA ALA A 162 -7.94 8.99 9.11
C ALA A 162 -9.21 9.26 8.31
N VAL A 163 -9.20 8.95 7.01
CA VAL A 163 -10.39 9.08 6.12
C VAL A 163 -11.51 8.15 6.59
N ILE A 164 -11.21 6.88 6.84
CA ILE A 164 -12.20 5.88 7.26
C ILE A 164 -12.84 6.26 8.61
N VAL A 165 -12.04 6.64 9.59
CA VAL A 165 -12.55 7.04 10.93
C VAL A 165 -13.36 8.33 10.84
N GLN A 166 -12.92 9.31 10.00
CA GLN A 166 -13.69 10.55 9.80
C GLN A 166 -15.00 10.28 9.10
N LEU A 167 -15.02 9.44 8.05
CA LEU A 167 -16.24 9.03 7.38
C LEU A 167 -17.26 8.44 8.36
N ALA A 168 -16.82 7.50 9.21
CA ALA A 168 -17.68 6.87 10.20
C ALA A 168 -18.29 7.93 11.16
N ALA A 169 -17.48 8.85 11.67
CA ALA A 169 -17.93 9.93 12.52
C ALA A 169 -18.96 10.85 11.82
N ASP A 170 -18.73 11.18 10.55
CA ASP A 170 -19.61 12.03 9.77
C ASP A 170 -20.97 11.36 9.49
N LEU A 171 -20.96 10.06 9.14
CA LEU A 171 -22.18 9.28 8.89
C LEU A 171 -23.05 9.17 10.15
N LEU A 172 -22.45 8.84 11.30
CA LEU A 172 -23.19 8.73 12.56
C LEU A 172 -23.72 10.08 13.03
N ARG A 173 -22.97 11.16 12.84
CA ARG A 173 -23.44 12.53 13.13
C ARG A 173 -24.63 12.90 12.25
N ALA A 174 -24.53 12.64 10.94
CA ALA A 174 -25.61 12.91 9.99
C ALA A 174 -26.89 12.14 10.31
N ASP A 175 -26.77 10.88 10.78
CA ASP A 175 -27.91 10.09 11.24
C ASP A 175 -28.59 10.70 12.46
N ALA A 176 -27.80 11.14 13.44
CA ALA A 176 -28.33 11.78 14.65
C ALA A 176 -29.03 13.11 14.31
N GLU A 177 -28.46 13.91 13.41
CA GLU A 177 -29.06 15.15 12.93
C GLU A 177 -30.38 14.89 12.16
N ALA A 178 -30.39 13.88 11.28
CA ALA A 178 -31.60 13.48 10.55
C ALA A 178 -32.71 13.02 11.51
N GLN A 179 -32.35 12.20 12.52
CA GLN A 179 -33.30 11.74 13.53
C GLN A 179 -33.91 12.92 14.31
N VAL A 180 -33.09 13.90 14.74
CA VAL A 180 -33.57 15.12 15.43
C VAL A 180 -34.48 15.94 14.52
N ALA A 181 -34.17 16.02 13.22
CA ALA A 181 -34.98 16.74 12.24
C ALA A 181 -36.23 15.95 11.76
N GLY A 182 -36.42 14.71 12.18
CA GLY A 182 -37.54 13.86 11.79
C GLY A 182 -37.47 13.35 10.35
N HIS A 183 -36.28 13.30 9.76
CA HIS A 183 -36.02 12.77 8.43
C HIS A 183 -35.35 11.39 8.47
N PRO A 184 -35.53 10.54 7.47
CA PRO A 184 -34.74 9.31 7.36
C PRO A 184 -33.28 9.67 7.06
N PRO A 185 -32.32 8.85 7.55
CA PRO A 185 -30.92 9.01 7.17
C PRO A 185 -30.72 8.75 5.67
N LEU A 186 -29.62 9.28 5.11
CA LEU A 186 -29.26 9.01 3.71
C LEU A 186 -29.03 7.51 3.50
N PRO A 187 -29.51 6.95 2.37
CA PRO A 187 -29.28 5.54 2.06
C PRO A 187 -27.79 5.19 1.97
N ARG A 188 -27.37 4.12 2.63
CA ARG A 188 -26.04 3.55 2.52
C ARG A 188 -26.04 2.06 2.86
N PRO A 189 -25.07 1.27 2.35
CA PRO A 189 -24.83 -0.11 2.77
C PRO A 189 -24.40 -0.20 4.23
N THR A 190 -24.43 -1.40 4.79
CA THR A 190 -23.65 -1.68 6.01
C THR A 190 -22.17 -1.58 5.67
N LEU A 191 -21.42 -0.80 6.46
CA LEU A 191 -19.97 -0.70 6.29
C LEU A 191 -19.26 -1.55 7.32
N ARG A 192 -18.24 -2.28 6.86
CA ARG A 192 -17.26 -2.95 7.70
C ARG A 192 -15.96 -2.17 7.66
N LEU A 193 -15.48 -1.72 8.79
CA LEU A 193 -14.20 -1.04 8.92
C LEU A 193 -13.15 -2.08 9.29
N LEU A 194 -12.03 -2.06 8.58
CA LEU A 194 -10.93 -3.00 8.73
C LEU A 194 -9.62 -2.23 8.81
N PHE A 195 -8.84 -2.48 9.87
CA PHE A 195 -7.49 -1.91 9.96
C PHE A 195 -6.51 -3.05 10.23
N THR A 196 -5.50 -3.14 9.38
CA THR A 196 -4.55 -4.27 9.34
C THR A 196 -3.15 -3.83 9.77
N PRO A 197 -2.43 -4.61 10.59
CA PRO A 197 -0.99 -4.48 10.76
C PRO A 197 -0.24 -5.22 9.64
N ASP A 198 1.06 -4.92 9.47
CA ASP A 198 2.02 -5.68 8.64
C ASP A 198 1.73 -5.71 7.13
N GLU A 199 1.02 -4.72 6.57
CA GLU A 199 0.82 -4.60 5.12
C GLU A 199 2.16 -4.40 4.41
N GLU A 200 2.99 -3.49 4.90
CA GLU A 200 4.26 -3.04 4.34
C GLU A 200 5.32 -4.15 4.19
N ILE A 201 5.07 -5.27 4.86
CA ILE A 201 5.89 -6.50 4.74
C ILE A 201 5.11 -7.65 4.07
N GLY A 202 3.95 -7.32 3.44
CA GLY A 202 3.13 -8.23 2.63
C GLY A 202 2.33 -9.25 3.44
N ARG A 203 2.02 -9.00 4.72
CA ARG A 203 1.30 -9.92 5.62
C ARG A 203 -0.02 -9.35 6.16
N GLY A 204 -0.41 -8.13 5.80
CA GLY A 204 -1.57 -7.45 6.37
C GLY A 204 -2.89 -8.21 6.18
N ALA A 205 -3.14 -8.74 4.99
CA ALA A 205 -4.34 -9.50 4.72
C ALA A 205 -4.34 -10.92 5.32
N ASP A 206 -3.19 -11.50 5.67
CA ASP A 206 -3.09 -12.90 6.09
C ASP A 206 -3.95 -13.22 7.35
N PRO A 207 -3.91 -12.42 8.43
CA PRO A 207 -4.69 -12.66 9.64
C PRO A 207 -6.18 -12.29 9.51
N VAL A 208 -6.61 -11.64 8.42
CA VAL A 208 -8.00 -11.18 8.29
C VAL A 208 -8.98 -12.32 8.20
N ASP A 209 -9.94 -12.37 9.12
CA ASP A 209 -11.07 -13.30 9.08
C ASP A 209 -12.18 -12.75 8.18
N LEU A 210 -12.23 -13.25 6.92
CA LEU A 210 -13.22 -12.81 5.94
C LEU A 210 -14.66 -13.20 6.34
N ALA A 211 -14.85 -14.30 7.08
CA ALA A 211 -16.18 -14.71 7.53
C ALA A 211 -16.70 -13.75 8.61
N ARG A 212 -15.83 -13.32 9.53
CA ARG A 212 -16.11 -12.30 10.53
C ARG A 212 -16.34 -10.94 9.89
N LEU A 213 -15.49 -10.53 8.93
CA LEU A 213 -15.65 -9.29 8.18
C LEU A 213 -17.02 -9.27 7.48
N GLY A 214 -17.42 -10.37 6.85
CA GLY A 214 -18.74 -10.55 6.28
C GLY A 214 -19.10 -9.53 5.21
N ALA A 215 -18.10 -9.02 4.47
CA ALA A 215 -18.29 -8.08 3.39
C ALA A 215 -18.46 -8.79 2.04
N ASP A 216 -19.23 -8.18 1.13
CA ASP A 216 -19.41 -8.65 -0.24
C ASP A 216 -18.38 -8.03 -1.19
N VAL A 217 -17.92 -6.82 -0.87
CA VAL A 217 -16.91 -6.05 -1.61
C VAL A 217 -16.12 -5.21 -0.61
N ALA A 218 -14.89 -4.89 -0.93
CA ALA A 218 -14.06 -4.01 -0.12
C ALA A 218 -13.34 -2.97 -0.97
N TYR A 219 -12.80 -1.94 -0.30
CA TYR A 219 -11.85 -0.98 -0.84
C TYR A 219 -10.74 -0.75 0.17
N THR A 220 -9.48 -0.89 -0.25
CA THR A 220 -8.36 -0.35 0.52
C THR A 220 -8.24 1.15 0.20
N LEU A 221 -8.04 1.98 1.24
CA LEU A 221 -7.78 3.40 1.09
C LEU A 221 -6.28 3.64 1.24
N ASP A 222 -5.52 3.19 0.27
CA ASP A 222 -4.06 3.08 0.30
C ASP A 222 -3.41 3.53 -1.03
N GLY A 223 -4.16 4.24 -1.85
CA GLY A 223 -3.68 4.73 -3.15
C GLY A 223 -2.95 6.06 -3.05
N SER A 224 -1.88 6.21 -3.83
CA SER A 224 -1.14 7.47 -3.97
C SER A 224 -1.93 8.51 -4.78
N GLY A 225 -1.57 9.78 -4.60
CA GLY A 225 -2.15 10.90 -5.35
C GLY A 225 -3.65 11.06 -5.13
N VAL A 226 -4.32 11.70 -6.08
CA VAL A 226 -5.79 11.87 -6.12
C VAL A 226 -6.35 11.42 -7.45
N ASP A 227 -7.66 11.13 -7.48
CA ASP A 227 -8.41 10.78 -8.70
C ASP A 227 -7.89 9.53 -9.42
N ARG A 228 -7.36 8.58 -8.66
CA ARG A 228 -6.82 7.30 -9.16
C ARG A 228 -7.52 6.13 -8.49
N LEU A 229 -7.80 5.08 -9.26
CA LEU A 229 -8.31 3.80 -8.78
C LEU A 229 -7.35 2.71 -9.22
N ASN A 230 -6.82 1.96 -8.28
CA ASN A 230 -6.00 0.82 -8.60
C ASN A 230 -6.86 -0.45 -8.54
N ALA A 231 -7.06 -1.07 -9.67
CA ALA A 231 -7.82 -2.32 -9.81
C ALA A 231 -6.98 -3.41 -10.48
N GLU A 232 -5.68 -3.18 -10.59
CA GLU A 232 -4.70 -4.05 -11.22
C GLU A 232 -3.36 -3.95 -10.51
N THR A 233 -2.74 -5.10 -10.21
CA THR A 233 -1.42 -5.21 -9.59
C THR A 233 -0.53 -6.11 -10.42
N PHE A 234 0.77 -6.13 -10.15
CA PHE A 234 1.62 -7.18 -10.67
C PHE A 234 1.16 -8.57 -10.20
N ASN A 235 1.46 -9.60 -11.00
CA ASN A 235 1.78 -10.93 -10.50
C ASN A 235 3.22 -10.92 -10.00
N ALA A 236 3.48 -11.55 -8.88
CA ALA A 236 4.78 -11.54 -8.23
C ALA A 236 5.29 -12.94 -7.91
N ALA A 237 6.57 -13.14 -8.14
CA ALA A 237 7.30 -14.30 -7.68
C ALA A 237 8.72 -13.90 -7.25
N GLU A 238 9.37 -14.75 -6.47
CA GLU A 238 10.78 -14.64 -6.14
C GLU A 238 11.50 -15.90 -6.55
N ALA A 239 12.62 -15.76 -7.23
CA ALA A 239 13.54 -16.84 -7.52
C ALA A 239 14.74 -16.79 -6.56
N VAL A 240 15.02 -17.90 -5.91
CA VAL A 240 16.23 -18.12 -5.13
C VAL A 240 17.15 -19.04 -5.93
N VAL A 241 18.27 -18.49 -6.39
CA VAL A 241 19.30 -19.22 -7.11
C VAL A 241 20.42 -19.56 -6.15
N THR A 242 20.58 -20.84 -5.83
CA THR A 242 21.67 -21.34 -4.99
C THR A 242 22.74 -21.95 -5.89
N VAL A 243 23.97 -21.49 -5.68
CA VAL A 243 25.16 -21.96 -6.39
C VAL A 243 26.07 -22.69 -5.43
N GLU A 244 26.43 -23.91 -5.74
CA GLU A 244 27.47 -24.66 -5.07
C GLU A 244 28.70 -24.73 -5.99
N GLY A 245 29.85 -24.33 -5.48
CA GLY A 245 31.14 -24.34 -6.13
C GLY A 245 32.09 -25.38 -5.55
N VAL A 246 33.36 -25.27 -5.89
CA VAL A 246 34.44 -26.10 -5.33
C VAL A 246 35.49 -25.19 -4.71
N GLY A 247 35.55 -25.17 -3.37
CA GLY A 247 36.52 -24.39 -2.63
C GLY A 247 37.83 -25.12 -2.50
N VAL A 248 38.95 -24.40 -2.69
CA VAL A 248 40.32 -24.87 -2.39
C VAL A 248 41.16 -23.66 -1.99
N HIS A 249 42.34 -23.92 -1.37
CA HIS A 249 43.27 -22.84 -1.03
C HIS A 249 43.66 -22.06 -2.31
N PRO A 250 43.53 -20.72 -2.33
CA PRO A 250 43.71 -19.90 -3.56
C PRO A 250 45.07 -20.12 -4.26
N GLY A 251 46.11 -20.39 -3.50
CA GLY A 251 47.45 -20.70 -4.07
C GLY A 251 47.52 -21.98 -4.87
N TYR A 252 46.52 -22.88 -4.78
CA TYR A 252 46.44 -24.16 -5.45
C TYR A 252 45.19 -24.33 -6.27
N ALA A 253 44.51 -23.21 -6.56
CA ALA A 253 43.18 -23.17 -7.16
C ALA A 253 43.13 -23.42 -8.67
N LYS A 254 44.28 -23.36 -9.35
CA LYS A 254 44.30 -23.50 -10.84
C LYS A 254 43.76 -24.87 -11.26
N ASP A 255 42.77 -24.81 -12.17
CA ASP A 255 42.07 -25.95 -12.75
C ASP A 255 41.30 -26.86 -11.77
N VAL A 256 41.09 -26.37 -10.50
CA VAL A 256 40.40 -27.09 -9.42
C VAL A 256 39.25 -26.27 -8.84
N MET A 257 39.49 -24.98 -8.55
CA MET A 257 38.47 -24.13 -7.93
C MET A 257 37.35 -23.79 -8.90
N VAL A 258 36.12 -23.93 -8.42
CA VAL A 258 34.93 -23.36 -9.06
C VAL A 258 34.33 -22.37 -8.07
N ASN A 259 34.51 -21.08 -8.29
CA ASN A 259 34.10 -20.03 -7.38
C ASN A 259 32.60 -19.70 -7.57
N ALA A 260 31.78 -20.03 -6.56
CA ALA A 260 30.33 -19.85 -6.59
C ALA A 260 29.90 -18.37 -6.79
N LEU A 261 30.68 -17.41 -6.28
CA LEU A 261 30.37 -15.97 -6.50
C LEU A 261 30.52 -15.59 -7.99
N ARG A 262 31.49 -16.16 -8.71
CA ARG A 262 31.66 -15.92 -10.15
C ARG A 262 30.52 -16.53 -10.97
N VAL A 263 30.05 -17.70 -10.56
CA VAL A 263 28.90 -18.36 -11.20
C VAL A 263 27.62 -17.52 -10.97
N ALA A 264 27.36 -17.09 -9.72
CA ALA A 264 26.23 -16.25 -9.39
C ALA A 264 26.28 -14.89 -10.13
N ALA A 265 27.46 -14.27 -10.23
CA ALA A 265 27.65 -13.05 -11.02
C ALA A 265 27.37 -13.26 -12.52
N ALA A 266 27.69 -14.44 -13.06
CA ALA A 266 27.35 -14.78 -14.44
C ALA A 266 25.83 -14.92 -14.64
N VAL A 267 25.10 -15.47 -13.66
CA VAL A 267 23.63 -15.48 -13.70
C VAL A 267 23.09 -14.04 -13.75
N VAL A 268 23.56 -13.14 -12.87
CA VAL A 268 23.15 -11.72 -12.87
C VAL A 268 23.45 -11.06 -14.21
N ALA A 269 24.65 -11.29 -14.78
CA ALA A 269 25.06 -10.69 -16.05
C ALA A 269 24.26 -11.22 -17.27
N ALA A 270 23.66 -12.39 -17.15
CA ALA A 270 22.81 -12.97 -18.20
C ALA A 270 21.36 -12.48 -18.16
N LEU A 271 20.93 -11.82 -17.08
CA LEU A 271 19.60 -11.22 -17.01
C LEU A 271 19.53 -9.96 -17.87
N PRO A 272 18.39 -9.69 -18.54
CA PRO A 272 18.27 -8.55 -19.44
C PRO A 272 18.29 -7.22 -18.65
N ALA A 273 19.24 -6.36 -18.95
CA ALA A 273 19.40 -5.06 -18.29
C ALA A 273 18.29 -4.06 -18.64
N ASP A 274 17.62 -4.24 -19.76
CA ASP A 274 16.47 -3.46 -20.22
C ASP A 274 15.12 -3.92 -19.61
N GLU A 275 15.13 -4.99 -18.82
CA GLU A 275 13.98 -5.46 -18.04
C GLU A 275 14.24 -5.34 -16.52
N ALA A 276 15.04 -4.38 -16.10
CA ALA A 276 15.28 -4.07 -14.68
C ALA A 276 14.31 -2.98 -14.17
N PRO A 277 14.06 -2.86 -12.85
CA PRO A 277 13.21 -1.80 -12.31
C PRO A 277 13.66 -0.40 -12.73
N GLU A 278 14.96 -0.18 -12.83
CA GLU A 278 15.59 1.10 -13.23
C GLU A 278 15.44 1.43 -14.72
N THR A 279 14.94 0.51 -15.53
CA THR A 279 14.79 0.67 -17.00
C THR A 279 13.39 0.41 -17.52
N THR A 280 12.44 0.11 -16.63
CA THR A 280 11.04 -0.24 -16.97
C THR A 280 10.05 0.68 -16.28
N GLU A 281 8.93 0.99 -16.96
CA GLU A 281 7.86 1.83 -16.43
C GLU A 281 6.48 1.33 -16.89
N GLY A 282 5.41 1.93 -16.37
CA GLY A 282 4.03 1.64 -16.79
C GLY A 282 3.71 0.13 -16.76
N PRO A 283 3.25 -0.46 -17.89
CA PRO A 283 2.85 -1.86 -17.96
C PRO A 283 4.02 -2.85 -18.05
N ASP A 284 5.25 -2.37 -18.12
CA ASP A 284 6.42 -3.23 -18.24
C ASP A 284 6.70 -4.00 -16.95
N GLY A 285 6.83 -5.30 -17.05
CA GLY A 285 7.31 -6.08 -15.92
C GLY A 285 8.84 -6.09 -15.84
N TYR A 286 9.40 -6.65 -14.76
CA TYR A 286 10.85 -6.65 -14.55
C TYR A 286 11.38 -7.94 -13.91
N VAL A 287 12.71 -8.10 -14.03
CA VAL A 287 13.54 -9.09 -13.32
C VAL A 287 14.56 -8.31 -12.49
N HIS A 288 14.51 -8.45 -11.18
CA HIS A 288 15.35 -7.66 -10.27
C HIS A 288 16.20 -8.51 -9.33
N PRO A 289 17.50 -8.70 -9.64
CA PRO A 289 18.45 -9.31 -8.72
C PRO A 289 18.73 -8.31 -7.57
N HIS A 290 18.13 -8.55 -6.39
CA HIS A 290 18.18 -7.59 -5.29
C HIS A 290 19.14 -7.99 -4.15
N THR A 291 19.50 -9.28 -4.05
CA THR A 291 20.42 -9.75 -3.00
C THR A 291 21.34 -10.80 -3.56
N LEU A 292 22.63 -10.62 -3.34
CA LEU A 292 23.66 -11.62 -3.62
C LEU A 292 24.56 -11.76 -2.39
N THR A 293 24.56 -12.96 -1.78
CA THR A 293 25.40 -13.29 -0.63
C THR A 293 26.16 -14.56 -0.91
N GLY A 294 27.34 -14.72 -0.31
CA GLY A 294 28.05 -15.97 -0.41
C GLY A 294 29.58 -15.88 -0.32
N GLU A 295 30.20 -17.04 -0.53
CA GLU A 295 31.63 -17.29 -0.50
C GLU A 295 32.05 -18.12 -1.74
N ALA A 296 33.32 -18.52 -1.79
CA ALA A 296 33.82 -19.30 -2.94
C ALA A 296 33.13 -20.67 -3.11
N GLU A 297 32.69 -21.28 -2.01
CA GLU A 297 32.05 -22.61 -2.03
C GLU A 297 30.54 -22.55 -2.27
N ARG A 298 29.88 -21.47 -1.80
CA ARG A 298 28.42 -21.32 -1.92
C ARG A 298 28.04 -19.87 -2.07
N ALA A 299 27.09 -19.59 -2.97
CA ALA A 299 26.46 -18.29 -3.10
C ALA A 299 24.94 -18.43 -3.27
N THR A 300 24.21 -17.43 -2.82
CA THR A 300 22.76 -17.33 -2.99
C THR A 300 22.42 -15.99 -3.61
N LEU A 301 21.67 -16.03 -4.72
CA LEU A 301 21.14 -14.87 -5.43
C LEU A 301 19.61 -14.87 -5.28
N ARG A 302 19.02 -13.76 -4.87
CA ARG A 302 17.57 -13.58 -4.83
C ARG A 302 17.14 -12.62 -5.93
N VAL A 303 16.12 -13.00 -6.68
CA VAL A 303 15.64 -12.26 -7.86
C VAL A 303 14.14 -12.10 -7.78
N LEU A 304 13.65 -10.85 -7.73
CA LEU A 304 12.22 -10.56 -7.81
C LEU A 304 11.76 -10.60 -9.28
N LEU A 305 10.60 -11.20 -9.51
CA LEU A 305 9.96 -11.32 -10.82
C LEU A 305 8.58 -10.64 -10.74
N ARG A 306 8.32 -9.72 -11.65
CA ARG A 306 7.08 -8.95 -11.70
C ARG A 306 6.57 -8.85 -13.13
N ASP A 307 5.27 -9.07 -13.32
CA ASP A 307 4.57 -8.84 -14.59
C ASP A 307 3.06 -8.72 -14.35
N PHE A 308 2.36 -7.91 -15.14
CA PHE A 308 0.91 -7.79 -15.06
C PHE A 308 0.19 -9.02 -15.62
N THR A 309 0.83 -9.81 -16.45
CA THR A 309 0.26 -10.99 -17.09
C THR A 309 0.89 -12.28 -16.60
N ASP A 310 0.10 -13.36 -16.56
CA ASP A 310 0.61 -14.69 -16.24
C ASP A 310 1.68 -15.15 -17.25
N ALA A 311 1.45 -14.89 -18.53
CA ALA A 311 2.39 -15.23 -19.60
C ALA A 311 3.73 -14.48 -19.45
N GLY A 312 3.68 -13.19 -19.07
CA GLY A 312 4.86 -12.39 -18.82
C GLY A 312 5.64 -12.87 -17.59
N LEU A 313 4.94 -13.20 -16.49
CA LEU A 313 5.60 -13.77 -15.31
C LEU A 313 6.27 -15.12 -15.62
N GLU A 314 5.60 -16.00 -16.39
CA GLU A 314 6.19 -17.28 -16.77
C GLU A 314 7.41 -17.11 -17.69
N ARG A 315 7.38 -16.15 -18.60
CA ARG A 315 8.55 -15.78 -19.41
C ARG A 315 9.73 -15.37 -18.51
N ARG A 316 9.50 -14.57 -17.46
CA ARG A 316 10.55 -14.14 -16.51
C ARG A 316 11.08 -15.28 -15.66
N ARG A 317 10.22 -16.22 -15.25
CA ARG A 317 10.64 -17.46 -14.60
C ARG A 317 11.57 -18.28 -15.51
N ALA A 318 11.23 -18.36 -16.80
CA ALA A 318 12.06 -19.06 -17.79
C ALA A 318 13.41 -18.36 -18.00
N LEU A 319 13.46 -17.03 -18.04
CA LEU A 319 14.72 -16.26 -18.14
C LEU A 319 15.68 -16.59 -17.00
N VAL A 320 15.23 -16.60 -15.76
CA VAL A 320 16.09 -16.93 -14.60
C VAL A 320 16.58 -18.37 -14.66
N ARG A 321 15.70 -19.33 -15.01
CA ARG A 321 16.10 -20.74 -15.16
C ARG A 321 17.13 -20.91 -16.28
N GLN A 322 16.96 -20.20 -17.41
CA GLN A 322 17.90 -20.25 -18.51
C GLN A 322 19.26 -19.64 -18.12
N ALA A 323 19.26 -18.45 -17.49
CA ALA A 323 20.49 -17.82 -17.02
C ALA A 323 21.27 -18.71 -16.05
N ALA A 324 20.58 -19.41 -15.15
CA ALA A 324 21.17 -20.37 -14.21
C ALA A 324 21.77 -21.59 -14.95
N ALA A 325 21.07 -22.14 -15.94
CA ALA A 325 21.54 -23.27 -16.73
C ALA A 325 22.78 -22.90 -17.57
N ASP A 326 22.77 -21.72 -18.19
CA ASP A 326 23.89 -21.22 -18.99
C ASP A 326 25.12 -20.95 -18.11
N ALA A 327 24.94 -20.38 -16.94
CA ALA A 327 26.01 -20.19 -15.98
C ALA A 327 26.59 -21.52 -15.51
N GLN A 328 25.78 -22.51 -15.16
CA GLN A 328 26.26 -23.84 -14.80
C GLN A 328 27.06 -24.50 -15.94
N ALA A 329 26.59 -24.35 -17.16
CA ALA A 329 27.30 -24.91 -18.34
C ALA A 329 28.66 -24.21 -18.59
N ALA A 330 28.74 -22.89 -18.33
CA ALA A 330 29.96 -22.10 -18.47
C ALA A 330 30.97 -22.37 -17.35
N PHE A 331 30.54 -22.91 -16.20
CA PHE A 331 31.39 -23.22 -15.06
C PHE A 331 31.27 -24.72 -14.68
N PRO A 332 31.87 -25.64 -15.42
CA PRO A 332 31.82 -27.07 -15.12
C PRO A 332 32.29 -27.38 -13.70
N GLY A 333 31.54 -28.22 -13.00
CA GLY A 333 31.78 -28.56 -11.59
C GLY A 333 30.99 -27.70 -10.59
N SER A 334 30.26 -26.64 -11.04
CA SER A 334 29.27 -25.99 -10.22
C SER A 334 27.94 -26.76 -10.24
N VAL A 335 27.14 -26.61 -9.19
CA VAL A 335 25.73 -27.00 -9.14
C VAL A 335 24.90 -25.74 -8.92
N VAL A 336 23.94 -25.48 -9.82
CA VAL A 336 23.06 -24.32 -9.73
C VAL A 336 21.62 -24.80 -9.62
N THR A 337 20.95 -24.46 -8.52
CA THR A 337 19.52 -24.75 -8.29
C THR A 337 18.71 -23.48 -8.29
N VAL A 338 17.49 -23.55 -8.82
CA VAL A 338 16.56 -22.41 -8.87
C VAL A 338 15.24 -22.85 -8.24
N GLU A 339 14.91 -22.23 -7.13
CA GLU A 339 13.60 -22.36 -6.47
C GLU A 339 12.81 -21.09 -6.73
N ILE A 340 11.56 -21.20 -7.19
CA ILE A 340 10.70 -20.06 -7.48
C ILE A 340 9.43 -20.20 -6.66
N THR A 341 9.20 -19.21 -5.80
CA THR A 341 8.00 -19.11 -4.95
C THR A 341 7.13 -17.97 -5.47
N GLU A 342 5.84 -18.23 -5.60
CA GLU A 342 4.84 -17.22 -5.92
C GLU A 342 4.52 -16.39 -4.68
N SER A 343 4.37 -15.06 -4.85
CA SER A 343 4.06 -14.15 -3.74
C SER A 343 2.59 -13.72 -3.75
N TYR A 344 2.11 -13.20 -4.88
CA TYR A 344 0.71 -12.77 -5.08
C TYR A 344 0.38 -12.72 -6.57
N ARG A 345 -0.93 -12.66 -6.88
CA ARG A 345 -1.48 -12.56 -8.23
C ARG A 345 -2.09 -11.18 -8.49
N ASN A 346 -2.14 -10.80 -9.77
CA ASN A 346 -2.85 -9.61 -10.22
C ASN A 346 -4.31 -9.64 -9.76
N MET A 347 -4.74 -8.62 -9.01
CA MET A 347 -6.09 -8.57 -8.44
C MET A 347 -7.20 -8.44 -9.48
N ARG A 348 -6.90 -7.94 -10.69
CA ARG A 348 -7.91 -7.65 -11.71
C ARG A 348 -8.76 -8.87 -12.05
N ALA A 349 -8.12 -10.00 -12.32
CA ALA A 349 -8.82 -11.23 -12.66
C ALA A 349 -9.72 -11.73 -11.53
N HIS A 350 -9.29 -11.57 -10.28
CA HIS A 350 -10.04 -11.96 -9.09
C HIS A 350 -11.25 -11.05 -8.86
N ILE A 351 -11.07 -9.73 -9.01
CA ILE A 351 -12.17 -8.76 -8.91
C ILE A 351 -13.22 -9.03 -9.98
N ASP A 352 -12.81 -9.18 -11.25
CA ASP A 352 -13.73 -9.40 -12.38
C ASP A 352 -14.49 -10.73 -12.26
N ALA A 353 -13.86 -11.77 -11.69
CA ALA A 353 -14.48 -13.08 -11.51
C ALA A 353 -15.56 -13.11 -10.40
N VAL A 354 -15.43 -12.27 -9.37
CA VAL A 354 -16.35 -12.28 -8.21
C VAL A 354 -17.40 -11.17 -8.35
N ASP A 355 -16.99 -9.91 -8.41
CA ASP A 355 -17.89 -8.78 -8.60
C ASP A 355 -17.20 -7.57 -9.27
N PRO A 356 -17.32 -7.43 -10.60
CA PRO A 356 -16.73 -6.31 -11.32
C PRO A 356 -17.35 -4.95 -10.97
N ARG A 357 -18.51 -4.93 -10.25
CA ARG A 357 -19.12 -3.69 -9.77
C ARG A 357 -18.21 -2.94 -8.79
N ALA A 358 -17.31 -3.63 -8.11
CA ALA A 358 -16.32 -2.98 -7.25
C ALA A 358 -15.54 -1.87 -7.99
N VAL A 359 -15.24 -2.10 -9.27
CA VAL A 359 -14.57 -1.09 -10.11
C VAL A 359 -15.58 -0.11 -10.73
N THR A 360 -16.68 -0.59 -11.29
CA THR A 360 -17.61 0.29 -12.02
C THR A 360 -18.33 1.26 -11.10
N VAL A 361 -18.76 0.84 -9.90
CA VAL A 361 -19.39 1.74 -8.90
C VAL A 361 -18.41 2.80 -8.43
N ALA A 362 -17.14 2.44 -8.24
CA ALA A 362 -16.10 3.40 -7.86
C ALA A 362 -15.91 4.49 -8.94
N LEU A 363 -15.85 4.10 -10.21
CA LEU A 363 -15.75 5.04 -11.32
C LEU A 363 -17.02 5.92 -11.48
N ASP A 364 -18.19 5.34 -11.29
CA ASP A 364 -19.46 6.06 -11.39
C ASP A 364 -19.64 7.06 -10.24
N ALA A 365 -19.16 6.73 -9.03
CA ALA A 365 -19.12 7.67 -7.91
C ALA A 365 -18.26 8.92 -8.21
N ALA A 366 -17.09 8.73 -8.84
CA ALA A 366 -16.25 9.84 -9.28
C ALA A 366 -16.95 10.73 -10.34
N ARG A 367 -17.58 10.10 -11.34
CA ARG A 367 -18.33 10.83 -12.37
C ARG A 367 -19.50 11.62 -11.78
N ALA A 368 -20.19 11.05 -10.80
CA ALA A 368 -21.27 11.75 -10.09
C ALA A 368 -20.77 12.99 -9.34
N MET A 369 -19.51 12.99 -8.91
CA MET A 369 -18.86 14.16 -8.31
C MET A 369 -18.27 15.13 -9.34
N GLY A 370 -18.37 14.83 -10.64
CA GLY A 370 -17.95 15.69 -11.74
C GLY A 370 -16.47 15.56 -12.14
N PHE A 371 -15.82 14.43 -11.82
CA PHE A 371 -14.45 14.15 -12.27
C PHE A 371 -14.29 12.73 -12.82
N GLU A 372 -13.31 12.54 -13.69
CA GLU A 372 -12.91 11.24 -14.19
C GLU A 372 -11.78 10.68 -13.31
N MET A 373 -11.93 9.43 -12.93
CA MET A 373 -10.91 8.71 -12.17
C MET A 373 -10.05 7.86 -13.12
N ALA A 374 -8.74 8.02 -13.04
CA ALA A 374 -7.80 7.21 -13.81
C ALA A 374 -7.70 5.80 -13.22
N LEU A 375 -7.80 4.77 -14.09
CA LEU A 375 -7.39 3.41 -13.72
C LEU A 375 -5.87 3.33 -13.84
N GLU A 376 -5.18 3.21 -12.71
CA GLU A 376 -3.73 3.13 -12.65
C GLU A 376 -3.31 1.79 -12.06
N PRO A 377 -2.49 1.00 -12.77
CA PRO A 377 -1.99 -0.26 -12.25
C PRO A 377 -0.90 -0.02 -11.20
N VAL A 378 -0.90 -0.83 -10.13
CA VAL A 378 0.15 -0.80 -9.10
C VAL A 378 1.30 -1.72 -9.50
N ARG A 379 2.51 -1.18 -9.54
CA ARG A 379 3.74 -1.95 -9.80
C ARG A 379 4.26 -2.70 -8.55
N GLY A 380 3.36 -3.12 -7.68
CA GLY A 380 3.59 -3.81 -6.42
C GLY A 380 2.41 -4.69 -6.04
N GLY A 381 2.38 -5.13 -4.80
CA GLY A 381 1.23 -5.78 -4.16
C GLY A 381 0.55 -4.81 -3.19
N THR A 382 -0.65 -5.14 -2.78
CA THR A 382 -1.42 -4.44 -1.74
C THR A 382 -2.25 -5.47 -0.96
N ASP A 383 -2.73 -5.12 0.21
CA ASP A 383 -3.74 -5.93 0.92
C ASP A 383 -4.96 -6.20 0.02
N GLY A 384 -5.31 -5.25 -0.86
CA GLY A 384 -6.38 -5.41 -1.84
C GLY A 384 -6.15 -6.57 -2.81
N ALA A 385 -4.92 -6.82 -3.25
CA ALA A 385 -4.59 -7.95 -4.10
C ALA A 385 -4.79 -9.29 -3.36
N ARG A 386 -4.32 -9.37 -2.11
CA ARG A 386 -4.44 -10.56 -1.26
C ARG A 386 -5.90 -10.85 -0.88
N LEU A 387 -6.67 -9.82 -0.51
CA LEU A 387 -8.10 -9.96 -0.20
C LEU A 387 -8.88 -10.40 -1.45
N SER A 388 -8.57 -9.84 -2.63
CA SER A 388 -9.19 -10.23 -3.89
C SER A 388 -8.91 -11.69 -4.26
N GLU A 389 -7.68 -12.16 -4.10
CA GLU A 389 -7.28 -13.56 -4.29
C GLU A 389 -8.08 -14.51 -3.36
N ARG A 390 -8.38 -14.06 -2.13
CA ARG A 390 -9.19 -14.80 -1.15
C ARG A 390 -10.70 -14.70 -1.38
N GLY A 391 -11.14 -14.05 -2.47
CA GLY A 391 -12.53 -13.97 -2.90
C GLY A 391 -13.30 -12.73 -2.45
N LEU A 392 -12.64 -11.72 -1.91
CA LEU A 392 -13.23 -10.42 -1.58
C LEU A 392 -12.73 -9.35 -2.58
N PRO A 393 -13.52 -8.94 -3.60
CA PRO A 393 -13.12 -7.94 -4.57
C PRO A 393 -12.71 -6.64 -3.87
N THR A 394 -11.44 -6.25 -4.00
CA THR A 394 -10.88 -5.15 -3.22
C THR A 394 -9.97 -4.26 -4.08
N PRO A 395 -10.52 -3.35 -4.90
CA PRO A 395 -9.72 -2.30 -5.54
C PRO A 395 -9.20 -1.29 -4.51
N ASN A 396 -8.15 -0.54 -4.88
CA ASN A 396 -7.48 0.41 -4.02
C ASN A 396 -7.82 1.85 -4.43
N VAL A 397 -8.21 2.67 -3.46
CA VAL A 397 -8.66 4.05 -3.62
C VAL A 397 -7.58 5.00 -3.10
N PHE A 398 -7.46 6.15 -3.73
CA PHE A 398 -6.50 7.19 -3.40
C PHE A 398 -6.70 7.81 -2.00
N THR A 399 -5.59 8.22 -1.38
CA THR A 399 -5.55 8.97 -0.11
C THR A 399 -4.88 10.33 -0.23
N GLY A 400 -4.26 10.60 -1.37
CA GLY A 400 -3.63 11.87 -1.66
C GLY A 400 -2.18 12.00 -1.23
N GLY A 401 -1.57 10.92 -0.71
CA GLY A 401 -0.17 10.90 -0.30
C GLY A 401 0.79 10.71 -1.48
N HIS A 402 2.03 11.14 -1.30
CA HIS A 402 3.08 11.09 -2.31
C HIS A 402 4.44 10.78 -1.69
N ARG A 403 5.37 10.24 -2.49
CA ARG A 403 6.75 9.91 -2.12
C ARG A 403 6.83 8.98 -0.91
N PHE A 404 5.94 8.00 -0.88
CA PHE A 404 5.88 6.97 0.16
C PHE A 404 7.24 6.33 0.45
N HIS A 405 7.41 5.74 1.63
CA HIS A 405 8.64 5.07 2.10
C HIS A 405 9.88 5.97 2.15
N SER A 406 9.69 7.29 2.20
CA SER A 406 10.80 8.24 2.22
C SER A 406 10.62 9.38 3.22
N ARG A 407 11.74 10.04 3.56
CA ARG A 407 11.71 11.25 4.40
C ARG A 407 11.12 12.47 3.68
N ALA A 408 10.92 12.38 2.37
CA ALA A 408 10.27 13.40 1.55
C ALA A 408 8.79 13.10 1.33
N GLU A 409 8.21 12.18 2.07
CA GLU A 409 6.78 11.85 2.02
C GLU A 409 5.93 13.06 2.40
N TRP A 410 4.82 13.26 1.67
CA TRP A 410 3.93 14.38 1.88
C TRP A 410 2.48 14.06 1.50
N ASN A 411 1.57 14.86 2.04
CA ASN A 411 0.16 14.92 1.66
C ASN A 411 -0.31 16.37 1.72
N THR A 412 -1.56 16.67 1.41
CA THR A 412 -2.17 17.98 1.62
C THR A 412 -3.50 17.85 2.37
N VAL A 413 -3.89 18.91 3.05
CA VAL A 413 -5.23 18.99 3.68
C VAL A 413 -6.31 18.78 2.62
N GLN A 414 -6.18 19.41 1.46
CA GLN A 414 -7.14 19.35 0.37
C GLN A 414 -7.25 17.94 -0.24
N ASN A 415 -6.16 17.20 -0.34
CA ASN A 415 -6.17 15.81 -0.81
C ASN A 415 -6.90 14.89 0.18
N LEU A 416 -6.64 15.05 1.49
CA LEU A 416 -7.36 14.30 2.52
C LEU A 416 -8.87 14.59 2.51
N GLU A 417 -9.27 15.87 2.34
CA GLU A 417 -10.68 16.25 2.20
C GLU A 417 -11.30 15.69 0.90
N ARG A 418 -10.54 15.66 -0.20
CA ARG A 418 -10.98 15.06 -1.46
C ARG A 418 -11.18 13.56 -1.34
N ALA A 419 -10.24 12.85 -0.70
CA ALA A 419 -10.36 11.42 -0.43
C ALA A 419 -11.58 11.12 0.45
N LEU A 420 -11.80 11.91 1.50
CA LEU A 420 -12.98 11.79 2.36
C LEU A 420 -14.29 12.03 1.59
N ALA A 421 -14.36 13.10 0.81
CA ALA A 421 -15.55 13.42 0.01
C ALA A 421 -15.85 12.33 -1.02
N TYR A 422 -14.82 11.83 -1.69
CA TYR A 422 -14.96 10.72 -2.62
C TYR A 422 -15.44 9.44 -1.93
N THR A 423 -14.88 9.09 -0.76
CA THR A 423 -15.29 7.89 -0.01
C THR A 423 -16.75 7.99 0.47
N HIS A 424 -17.24 9.19 0.83
CA HIS A 424 -18.67 9.43 1.06
C HIS A 424 -19.51 9.12 -0.19
N ALA A 425 -19.13 9.66 -1.35
CA ALA A 425 -19.85 9.41 -2.60
C ALA A 425 -19.85 7.92 -2.98
N LEU A 426 -18.71 7.25 -2.84
CA LEU A 426 -18.54 5.82 -3.09
C LEU A 426 -19.49 4.97 -2.23
N VAL A 427 -19.54 5.26 -0.94
CA VAL A 427 -20.41 4.55 0.01
C VAL A 427 -21.88 4.74 -0.34
N HIS A 428 -22.31 5.96 -0.63
CA HIS A 428 -23.70 6.21 -1.01
C HIS A 428 -24.06 5.62 -2.38
N ALA A 429 -23.13 5.57 -3.33
CA ALA A 429 -23.34 4.94 -4.63
C ALA A 429 -23.70 3.44 -4.49
N TRP A 430 -23.14 2.74 -3.52
CA TRP A 430 -23.49 1.33 -3.27
C TRP A 430 -24.90 1.12 -2.72
N ALA A 431 -25.54 2.13 -2.15
CA ALA A 431 -26.92 2.00 -1.65
C ALA A 431 -27.95 1.66 -2.74
N ASP A 432 -27.70 2.09 -3.98
CA ASP A 432 -28.61 1.86 -5.12
C ASP A 432 -28.33 0.52 -5.83
N HIS A 433 -27.26 -0.17 -5.45
CA HIS A 433 -26.88 -1.48 -5.99
C HIS A 433 -27.37 -2.60 -5.09
N GLY A 434 -28.68 -2.90 -5.10
CA GLY A 434 -29.27 -3.97 -4.30
C GLY A 434 -28.54 -5.31 -4.42
N ASP A 435 -28.73 -6.21 -3.43
CA ASP A 435 -28.13 -7.55 -3.41
C ASP A 435 -28.54 -8.34 -4.68
N ARG A 436 -27.66 -8.33 -5.66
CA ARG A 436 -27.81 -9.14 -6.88
C ARG A 436 -27.02 -10.44 -6.76
N ARG A 437 -27.08 -11.12 -5.63
CA ARG A 437 -26.76 -12.53 -5.60
C ARG A 437 -27.84 -13.30 -6.37
N SER A 438 -27.90 -13.10 -7.70
CA SER A 438 -28.57 -14.06 -8.55
C SER A 438 -27.85 -15.39 -8.35
N PRO A 439 -28.56 -16.48 -7.96
CA PRO A 439 -27.92 -17.78 -7.89
C PRO A 439 -27.27 -18.06 -9.25
N PRO A 440 -26.08 -18.68 -9.30
CA PRO A 440 -25.47 -19.03 -10.57
C PRO A 440 -26.50 -19.84 -11.36
N ARG A 441 -26.78 -19.41 -12.60
CA ARG A 441 -27.58 -20.20 -13.52
C ARG A 441 -26.84 -21.53 -13.67
N ARG A 442 -27.37 -22.57 -13.03
CA ARG A 442 -26.86 -23.93 -13.26
C ARG A 442 -26.99 -24.23 -14.74
N PRO A 443 -25.96 -24.84 -15.36
CA PRO A 443 -25.96 -25.22 -16.76
C PRO A 443 -27.10 -26.19 -17.11
#